data_6e49e2a4b7d1698110c9f322cd532f04
#
_entry.id   6e49e2a4b7d1698110c9f322cd532f04
#
_cell.length_a   1.000
_cell.length_b   1.000
_cell.length_c   1.000
_cell.angle_alpha   90.00
_cell.angle_beta   90.00
_cell.angle_gamma   90.00
#
_symmetry.space_group_name_H-M   'P 1'
#
loop_
_entity.id
_entity.type
_entity.pdbx_description
1 polymer ?
#
loop_
_entity_poly.entity_id
_entity_poly.type
_entity_poly.pdbx_seq_one_letter_code
_entity_poly.pdbx_strand_id
1 'polypeptide(L)'
;MTKADIQLVRALADKRGRTEHGLFVAEGEKLIGELRTSHLGVRKIFALEGLFSGPEVEVVGTKEMERLSLLKTASNSLALVEIPHYGLDMRALAGRLTLALDDVQNPGNLGTIVRLADWFGITDIVCSEASADCFNPKVVQATMGAILRVRVHYTDLGGFLRQAADAGLPVCGTFLEGENIYGASLPEAGIVVMGNEGRGISDAAAALAGRPPGFGIAQRGDGDGDRLRRIPAAGKHDGHGTGVKEQKTEGRSRKQTRAIPVITQTTGKT
;
A
#
# COMPACT_ATOMS: atom_id res chain seq x y z
N MET A 1 28.59 14.46 4.21
CA MET A 1 27.42 14.54 5.12
C MET A 1 27.58 15.66 6.13
N THR A 2 26.57 16.51 6.32
CA THR A 2 26.56 17.66 7.23
C THR A 2 25.75 17.38 8.50
N LYS A 3 25.92 18.22 9.55
CA LYS A 3 25.04 18.16 10.73
C LYS A 3 23.57 18.43 10.37
N ALA A 4 23.33 19.32 9.39
CA ALA A 4 21.98 19.64 8.91
C ALA A 4 21.32 18.43 8.26
N ASP A 5 22.05 17.62 7.50
CA ASP A 5 21.52 16.38 6.91
C ASP A 5 21.01 15.40 7.99
N ILE A 6 21.80 15.21 9.06
CA ILE A 6 21.40 14.34 10.17
C ILE A 6 20.16 14.88 10.88
N GLN A 7 20.12 16.19 11.14
CA GLN A 7 18.98 16.83 11.79
C GLN A 7 17.71 16.70 10.94
N LEU A 8 17.82 16.92 9.62
CA LEU A 8 16.71 16.74 8.70
C LEU A 8 16.21 15.31 8.70
N VAL A 9 17.07 14.30 8.49
CA VAL A 9 16.66 12.88 8.51
C VAL A 9 15.99 12.53 9.84
N ARG A 10 16.52 13.00 10.98
CA ARG A 10 15.92 12.77 12.30
C ARG A 10 14.54 13.42 12.42
N ALA A 11 14.35 14.64 11.91
CA ALA A 11 13.05 15.30 11.89
C ALA A 11 12.01 14.52 11.06
N LEU A 12 12.44 13.88 9.97
CA LEU A 12 11.56 13.07 9.12
C LEU A 12 11.09 11.76 9.75
N ALA A 13 11.63 11.35 10.90
CA ALA A 13 11.09 10.22 11.67
C ALA A 13 9.65 10.49 12.13
N ASP A 14 9.31 11.75 12.41
CA ASP A 14 8.01 12.19 12.89
C ASP A 14 7.13 12.74 11.77
N LYS A 15 5.80 12.56 11.88
CA LYS A 15 4.81 13.08 10.91
C LYS A 15 4.95 14.59 10.73
N ARG A 16 5.13 15.33 11.84
CA ARG A 16 5.28 16.80 11.81
C ARG A 16 6.46 17.22 10.94
N GLY A 17 7.64 16.62 11.13
CA GLY A 17 8.83 16.95 10.33
C GLY A 17 8.63 16.61 8.85
N ARG A 18 7.99 15.48 8.53
CA ARG A 18 7.65 15.14 7.13
C ARG A 18 6.74 16.18 6.49
N THR A 19 5.70 16.62 7.21
CA THR A 19 4.77 17.66 6.73
C THR A 19 5.47 19.00 6.55
N GLU A 20 6.32 19.41 7.51
CA GLU A 20 7.04 20.68 7.48
C GLU A 20 8.04 20.78 6.32
N HIS A 21 8.76 19.67 6.07
CA HIS A 21 9.77 19.63 5.01
C HIS A 21 9.26 19.12 3.66
N GLY A 22 8.05 18.56 3.60
CA GLY A 22 7.50 17.96 2.39
C GLY A 22 8.31 16.73 1.91
N LEU A 23 9.00 16.04 2.84
CA LEU A 23 9.92 14.94 2.51
C LEU A 23 9.62 13.71 3.35
N PHE A 24 9.99 12.54 2.83
CA PHE A 24 10.06 11.30 3.57
C PHE A 24 11.39 10.57 3.33
N VAL A 25 11.67 9.56 4.14
CA VAL A 25 12.88 8.75 4.06
C VAL A 25 12.55 7.40 3.45
N ALA A 26 13.32 7.01 2.43
CA ALA A 26 13.34 5.67 1.87
C ALA A 26 14.73 5.04 2.09
N GLU A 27 14.79 3.81 2.61
CA GLU A 27 16.04 3.15 2.91
C GLU A 27 16.14 1.77 2.22
N GLY A 28 17.35 1.48 1.74
CA GLY A 28 17.71 0.21 1.10
C GLY A 28 17.90 0.32 -0.40
N GLU A 29 18.93 -0.36 -0.88
CA GLU A 29 19.42 -0.30 -2.26
C GLU A 29 18.33 -0.62 -3.29
N LYS A 30 17.56 -1.68 -3.06
CA LYS A 30 16.50 -2.08 -4.00
C LYS A 30 15.42 -1.02 -4.14
N LEU A 31 14.95 -0.47 -3.00
CA LEU A 31 13.92 0.58 -2.99
C LEU A 31 14.44 1.85 -3.69
N ILE A 32 15.66 2.27 -3.40
CA ILE A 32 16.26 3.45 -4.01
C ILE A 32 16.52 3.24 -5.51
N GLY A 33 16.91 2.04 -5.92
CA GLY A 33 17.04 1.68 -7.33
C GLY A 33 15.71 1.82 -8.09
N GLU A 34 14.60 1.30 -7.55
CA GLU A 34 13.27 1.47 -8.13
C GLU A 34 12.82 2.95 -8.10
N LEU A 35 13.10 3.66 -7.00
CA LEU A 35 12.76 5.07 -6.81
C LEU A 35 13.36 5.97 -7.90
N ARG A 36 14.63 5.76 -8.27
CA ARG A 36 15.33 6.55 -9.31
C ARG A 36 14.70 6.43 -10.71
N THR A 37 13.93 5.39 -10.94
CA THR A 37 13.18 5.17 -12.20
C THR A 37 11.69 5.50 -12.06
N SER A 38 11.25 5.90 -10.87
CA SER A 38 9.87 6.26 -10.58
C SER A 38 9.57 7.72 -10.95
N HIS A 39 8.31 8.10 -10.77
CA HIS A 39 7.86 9.50 -10.96
C HIS A 39 8.09 10.39 -9.73
N LEU A 40 8.58 9.84 -8.62
CA LEU A 40 8.77 10.59 -7.37
C LEU A 40 10.05 11.42 -7.41
N GLY A 41 10.00 12.64 -6.90
CA GLY A 41 11.14 13.54 -6.80
C GLY A 41 12.15 13.04 -5.74
N VAL A 42 13.38 12.74 -6.17
CA VAL A 42 14.48 12.39 -5.27
C VAL A 42 15.33 13.63 -5.04
N ARG A 43 15.34 14.12 -3.80
CA ARG A 43 16.11 15.31 -3.44
C ARG A 43 17.58 15.00 -3.19
N LYS A 44 17.86 13.88 -2.51
CA LYS A 44 19.22 13.50 -2.15
C LYS A 44 19.29 12.00 -1.81
N ILE A 45 20.40 11.37 -2.17
CA ILE A 45 20.70 9.99 -1.80
C ILE A 45 22.02 9.97 -1.03
N PHE A 46 22.04 9.33 0.13
CA PHE A 46 23.25 8.94 0.84
C PHE A 46 23.49 7.45 0.60
N ALA A 47 24.68 7.06 0.21
CA ALA A 47 24.96 5.66 -0.10
C ALA A 47 26.41 5.29 0.24
N LEU A 48 26.63 4.02 0.55
CA LEU A 48 28.00 3.50 0.62
C LEU A 48 28.63 3.49 -0.77
N GLU A 49 29.94 3.52 -0.83
CA GLU A 49 30.72 3.56 -2.07
C GLU A 49 30.32 2.43 -3.05
N GLY A 50 30.22 2.77 -4.33
CA GLY A 50 29.94 1.83 -5.40
C GLY A 50 28.49 1.47 -5.66
N LEU A 51 27.52 1.92 -4.81
CA LEU A 51 26.10 1.57 -4.98
C LEU A 51 25.36 2.41 -6.00
N PHE A 52 25.54 3.73 -5.93
CA PHE A 52 24.85 4.69 -6.80
C PHE A 52 25.82 5.78 -7.25
N SER A 53 25.51 6.42 -8.39
CA SER A 53 26.22 7.56 -8.94
C SER A 53 25.21 8.61 -9.45
N GLY A 54 25.59 9.87 -9.44
CA GLY A 54 24.76 10.98 -9.91
C GLY A 54 24.95 12.23 -9.07
N PRO A 55 24.45 13.39 -9.52
CA PRO A 55 24.60 14.65 -8.81
C PRO A 55 23.83 14.70 -7.49
N GLU A 56 22.78 13.87 -7.35
CA GLU A 56 21.96 13.74 -6.15
C GLU A 56 22.60 12.81 -5.10
N VAL A 57 23.68 12.09 -5.43
CA VAL A 57 24.30 11.07 -4.58
C VAL A 57 25.46 11.63 -3.79
N GLU A 58 25.40 11.49 -2.47
CA GLU A 58 26.52 11.73 -1.56
C GLU A 58 27.03 10.41 -1.01
N VAL A 59 28.29 10.07 -1.30
CA VAL A 59 28.94 8.88 -0.79
C VAL A 59 29.30 9.13 0.69
N VAL A 60 28.91 8.17 1.55
CA VAL A 60 29.14 8.22 3.00
C VAL A 60 29.77 6.93 3.49
N GLY A 61 30.47 7.03 4.62
CA GLY A 61 31.03 5.84 5.28
C GLY A 61 29.97 5.08 6.10
N THR A 62 30.28 3.83 6.48
CA THR A 62 29.39 2.98 7.29
C THR A 62 28.95 3.65 8.59
N LYS A 63 29.89 4.27 9.34
CA LYS A 63 29.56 4.99 10.58
C LYS A 63 28.65 6.19 10.38
N GLU A 64 28.76 6.85 9.23
CA GLU A 64 27.87 7.95 8.86
C GLU A 64 26.47 7.45 8.51
N MET A 65 26.38 6.35 7.78
CA MET A 65 25.12 5.70 7.45
C MET A 65 24.39 5.21 8.71
N GLU A 66 25.09 4.62 9.66
CA GLU A 66 24.54 4.23 10.97
C GLU A 66 23.92 5.41 11.74
N ARG A 67 24.51 6.60 11.59
CA ARG A 67 23.98 7.84 12.22
C ARG A 67 22.77 8.42 11.48
N LEU A 68 22.68 8.20 10.18
CA LEU A 68 21.56 8.67 9.33
C LEU A 68 20.35 7.75 9.45
N SER A 69 20.54 6.44 9.37
CA SER A 69 19.47 5.47 9.29
C SER A 69 18.43 5.61 10.41
N LEU A 70 17.16 5.50 10.06
CA LEU A 70 16.02 5.44 10.98
C LEU A 70 15.62 4.00 11.31
N LEU A 71 16.26 3.01 10.67
CA LEU A 71 16.02 1.59 10.91
C LEU A 71 16.83 1.09 12.12
N LYS A 72 16.35 0.00 12.74
CA LYS A 72 17.06 -0.67 13.85
C LYS A 72 18.43 -1.19 13.43
N THR A 73 18.52 -1.71 12.21
CA THR A 73 19.78 -2.06 11.55
C THR A 73 19.92 -1.14 10.35
N ALA A 74 21.01 -0.37 10.33
CA ALA A 74 21.24 0.58 9.25
C ALA A 74 21.31 -0.12 7.89
N SER A 75 20.69 0.49 6.90
CA SER A 75 20.82 0.06 5.51
C SER A 75 22.12 0.58 4.89
N ASN A 76 22.42 0.16 3.66
CA ASN A 76 23.58 0.64 2.91
C ASN A 76 23.32 1.93 2.12
N SER A 77 22.07 2.40 2.12
CA SER A 77 21.65 3.60 1.38
C SER A 77 20.35 4.18 1.93
N LEU A 78 20.21 5.52 1.82
CA LEU A 78 19.06 6.30 2.29
C LEU A 78 18.77 7.41 1.30
N ALA A 79 17.51 7.58 0.91
CA ALA A 79 17.06 8.68 0.07
C ALA A 79 16.10 9.62 0.80
N LEU A 80 16.24 10.91 0.53
CA LEU A 80 15.25 11.94 0.85
C LEU A 80 14.37 12.14 -0.38
N VAL A 81 13.07 11.88 -0.21
CA VAL A 81 12.09 11.82 -1.29
C VAL A 81 11.00 12.84 -1.04
N GLU A 82 10.59 13.55 -2.06
CA GLU A 82 9.49 14.51 -1.99
C GLU A 82 8.16 13.76 -1.77
N ILE A 83 7.35 14.26 -0.82
CA ILE A 83 6.01 13.71 -0.60
C ILE A 83 5.14 14.10 -1.80
N PRO A 84 4.62 13.13 -2.56
CA PRO A 84 3.75 13.42 -3.69
C PRO A 84 2.39 13.91 -3.21
N HIS A 85 1.79 14.81 -3.97
CA HIS A 85 0.43 15.28 -3.77
C HIS A 85 -0.48 14.68 -4.85
N TYR A 86 -1.38 13.80 -4.44
CA TYR A 86 -2.33 13.15 -5.33
C TYR A 86 -3.71 13.78 -5.18
N GLY A 87 -4.32 14.22 -6.29
CA GLY A 87 -5.73 14.58 -6.32
C GLY A 87 -6.60 13.32 -6.21
N LEU A 88 -7.62 13.35 -5.36
CA LEU A 88 -8.64 12.30 -5.29
C LEU A 88 -9.79 12.69 -6.23
N ASP A 89 -9.90 12.00 -7.37
CA ASP A 89 -10.96 12.21 -8.35
C ASP A 89 -11.90 11.02 -8.40
N MET A 90 -13.17 11.23 -8.04
CA MET A 90 -14.20 10.19 -8.04
C MET A 90 -14.42 9.56 -9.43
N ARG A 91 -14.22 10.34 -10.50
CA ARG A 91 -14.35 9.84 -11.88
C ARG A 91 -13.22 8.87 -12.22
N ALA A 92 -12.02 9.13 -11.69
CA ALA A 92 -10.88 8.24 -11.89
C ALA A 92 -11.01 6.90 -11.13
N LEU A 93 -11.86 6.85 -10.09
CA LEU A 93 -12.16 5.63 -9.34
C LEU A 93 -13.26 4.79 -10.00
N ALA A 94 -14.07 5.38 -10.88
CA ALA A 94 -15.10 4.65 -11.61
C ALA A 94 -14.48 3.54 -12.47
N GLY A 95 -15.04 2.33 -12.38
CA GLY A 95 -14.54 1.16 -13.11
C GLY A 95 -13.26 0.53 -12.53
N ARG A 96 -12.81 0.94 -11.33
CA ARG A 96 -11.65 0.39 -10.63
C ARG A 96 -12.01 -0.07 -9.23
N LEU A 97 -11.21 -1.00 -8.71
CA LEU A 97 -11.26 -1.37 -7.30
C LEU A 97 -10.41 -0.40 -6.50
N THR A 98 -10.99 0.14 -5.42
CA THR A 98 -10.34 1.05 -4.47
C THR A 98 -10.47 0.50 -3.06
N LEU A 99 -9.43 0.58 -2.25
CA LEU A 99 -9.51 0.27 -0.83
C LEU A 99 -9.78 1.54 -0.03
N ALA A 100 -10.70 1.45 0.93
CA ALA A 100 -10.96 2.49 1.91
C ALA A 100 -10.58 1.96 3.31
N LEU A 101 -9.69 2.65 4.01
CA LEU A 101 -9.15 2.19 5.29
C LEU A 101 -9.65 3.08 6.42
N ASP A 102 -10.46 2.50 7.30
CA ASP A 102 -11.06 3.18 8.43
C ASP A 102 -10.24 2.90 9.70
N ASP A 103 -9.44 3.90 10.08
CA ASP A 103 -8.65 3.89 11.32
C ASP A 103 -7.63 2.72 11.42
N VAL A 104 -6.98 2.39 10.32
CA VAL A 104 -5.89 1.41 10.30
C VAL A 104 -4.63 2.05 10.89
N GLN A 105 -4.40 1.85 12.18
CA GLN A 105 -3.35 2.55 12.94
C GLN A 105 -1.99 1.84 12.95
N ASN A 106 -1.96 0.53 12.72
CA ASN A 106 -0.71 -0.23 12.75
C ASN A 106 0.11 0.02 11.46
N PRO A 107 1.35 0.57 11.57
CA PRO A 107 2.19 0.83 10.40
C PRO A 107 2.52 -0.41 9.58
N GLY A 108 2.70 -1.57 10.22
CA GLY A 108 2.97 -2.84 9.55
C GLY A 108 1.78 -3.30 8.71
N ASN A 109 0.55 -3.16 9.25
CA ASN A 109 -0.67 -3.53 8.56
C ASN A 109 -0.93 -2.60 7.37
N LEU A 110 -0.78 -1.28 7.54
CA LEU A 110 -0.88 -0.35 6.42
C LEU A 110 0.12 -0.69 5.31
N GLY A 111 1.39 -0.90 5.66
CA GLY A 111 2.41 -1.27 4.67
C GLY A 111 2.10 -2.58 3.94
N THR A 112 1.55 -3.57 4.66
CA THR A 112 1.11 -4.84 4.05
C THR A 112 -0.08 -4.64 3.12
N ILE A 113 -1.05 -3.81 3.51
CA ILE A 113 -2.23 -3.49 2.67
C ILE A 113 -1.77 -2.78 1.39
N VAL A 114 -0.87 -1.79 1.49
CA VAL A 114 -0.30 -1.11 0.30
C VAL A 114 0.40 -2.10 -0.63
N ARG A 115 1.17 -3.04 -0.07
CA ARG A 115 1.83 -4.09 -0.85
C ARG A 115 0.84 -5.04 -1.51
N LEU A 116 -0.24 -5.41 -0.85
CA LEU A 116 -1.30 -6.23 -1.42
C LEU A 116 -2.05 -5.48 -2.53
N ALA A 117 -2.32 -4.19 -2.33
CA ALA A 117 -2.94 -3.34 -3.34
C ALA A 117 -2.12 -3.34 -4.64
N ASP A 118 -0.80 -3.12 -4.56
CA ASP A 118 0.12 -3.21 -5.70
C ASP A 118 0.06 -4.59 -6.39
N TRP A 119 0.06 -5.67 -5.59
CA TRP A 119 0.01 -7.04 -6.12
C TRP A 119 -1.26 -7.33 -6.92
N PHE A 120 -2.39 -6.76 -6.51
CA PHE A 120 -3.69 -6.92 -7.16
C PHE A 120 -4.02 -5.82 -8.18
N GLY A 121 -3.10 -4.90 -8.45
CA GLY A 121 -3.30 -3.81 -9.40
C GLY A 121 -4.24 -2.71 -8.91
N ILE A 122 -4.45 -2.61 -7.59
CA ILE A 122 -5.21 -1.52 -6.96
C ILE A 122 -4.27 -0.31 -6.84
N THR A 123 -4.60 0.75 -7.53
CA THR A 123 -3.75 1.96 -7.63
C THR A 123 -4.06 3.01 -6.58
N ASP A 124 -5.23 2.95 -5.94
CA ASP A 124 -5.68 3.97 -5.02
C ASP A 124 -6.17 3.36 -3.70
N ILE A 125 -5.68 3.90 -2.60
CA ILE A 125 -6.11 3.62 -1.25
C ILE A 125 -6.56 4.93 -0.62
N VAL A 126 -7.75 4.96 -0.02
CA VAL A 126 -8.29 6.12 0.69
C VAL A 126 -8.33 5.81 2.18
N CYS A 127 -7.55 6.54 2.96
CA CYS A 127 -7.44 6.38 4.41
C CYS A 127 -8.23 7.47 5.14
N SER A 128 -8.84 7.12 6.27
CA SER A 128 -9.27 8.11 7.24
C SER A 128 -8.06 8.87 7.81
N GLU A 129 -8.27 10.10 8.29
CA GLU A 129 -7.20 10.94 8.86
C GLU A 129 -6.54 10.30 10.09
N ALA A 130 -7.26 9.43 10.80
CA ALA A 130 -6.78 8.70 11.97
C ALA A 130 -5.90 7.49 11.63
N SER A 131 -5.86 7.08 10.37
CA SER A 131 -5.01 5.98 9.92
C SER A 131 -3.52 6.35 10.00
N ALA A 132 -2.66 5.32 10.09
CA ALA A 132 -1.21 5.49 10.10
C ALA A 132 -0.73 6.25 8.85
N ASP A 133 0.32 7.06 9.00
CA ASP A 133 0.92 7.80 7.90
C ASP A 133 1.72 6.85 6.98
N CYS A 134 1.36 6.80 5.69
CA CYS A 134 1.99 5.93 4.69
C CYS A 134 3.46 6.27 4.45
N PHE A 135 3.90 7.50 4.73
CA PHE A 135 5.29 7.93 4.64
C PHE A 135 6.08 7.75 5.95
N ASN A 136 5.47 7.17 6.99
CA ASN A 136 6.22 6.74 8.16
C ASN A 136 7.30 5.74 7.74
N PRO A 137 8.56 5.87 8.21
CA PRO A 137 9.66 4.98 7.81
C PRO A 137 9.36 3.48 7.94
N LYS A 138 8.59 3.09 8.98
CA LYS A 138 8.17 1.70 9.17
C LYS A 138 7.16 1.23 8.12
N VAL A 139 6.25 2.13 7.70
CA VAL A 139 5.29 1.82 6.62
C VAL A 139 6.04 1.72 5.30
N VAL A 140 6.85 2.71 4.95
CA VAL A 140 7.66 2.71 3.71
C VAL A 140 8.44 1.41 3.57
N GLN A 141 9.11 0.98 4.65
CA GLN A 141 9.84 -0.29 4.68
C GLN A 141 8.92 -1.50 4.46
N ALA A 142 7.76 -1.52 5.12
CA ALA A 142 6.81 -2.65 5.03
C ALA A 142 6.15 -2.76 3.65
N THR A 143 6.06 -1.67 2.88
CA THR A 143 5.50 -1.69 1.51
C THR A 143 6.39 -2.43 0.52
N MET A 144 7.69 -2.61 0.80
CA MET A 144 8.66 -3.24 -0.10
C MET A 144 8.66 -2.64 -1.53
N GLY A 145 8.54 -1.31 -1.63
CA GLY A 145 8.52 -0.57 -2.90
C GLY A 145 7.13 -0.31 -3.49
N ALA A 146 6.06 -0.93 -2.97
CA ALA A 146 4.70 -0.70 -3.46
C ALA A 146 4.25 0.77 -3.31
N ILE A 147 4.80 1.52 -2.34
CA ILE A 147 4.52 2.96 -2.14
C ILE A 147 4.87 3.82 -3.38
N LEU A 148 5.69 3.33 -4.29
CA LEU A 148 6.06 4.01 -5.53
C LEU A 148 4.97 3.90 -6.61
N ARG A 149 4.00 2.98 -6.45
CA ARG A 149 3.00 2.64 -7.47
C ARG A 149 1.56 2.80 -6.97
N VAL A 150 1.35 2.72 -5.65
CA VAL A 150 0.04 2.88 -5.02
C VAL A 150 -0.08 4.29 -4.42
N ARG A 151 -1.12 5.00 -4.80
CA ARG A 151 -1.45 6.32 -4.26
C ARG A 151 -2.26 6.17 -2.98
N VAL A 152 -1.77 6.76 -1.90
CA VAL A 152 -2.49 6.75 -0.62
C VAL A 152 -3.01 8.16 -0.35
N HIS A 153 -4.32 8.27 -0.21
CA HIS A 153 -5.02 9.52 0.04
C HIS A 153 -5.52 9.56 1.47
N TYR A 154 -5.51 10.73 2.11
CA TYR A 154 -6.06 10.95 3.45
C TYR A 154 -7.19 11.97 3.36
N THR A 155 -8.38 11.64 3.91
CA THR A 155 -9.55 12.52 3.85
C THR A 155 -10.56 12.16 4.95
N ASP A 156 -11.60 12.98 5.11
CA ASP A 156 -12.82 12.58 5.79
C ASP A 156 -13.45 11.39 5.07
N LEU A 157 -13.23 10.20 5.64
CA LEU A 157 -13.65 8.94 5.02
C LEU A 157 -15.18 8.86 4.87
N GLY A 158 -15.93 9.36 5.85
CA GLY A 158 -17.39 9.40 5.80
C GLY A 158 -17.91 10.25 4.64
N GLY A 159 -17.33 11.44 4.47
CA GLY A 159 -17.63 12.33 3.34
C GLY A 159 -17.29 11.70 1.99
N PHE A 160 -16.14 11.05 1.90
CA PHE A 160 -15.70 10.32 0.70
C PHE A 160 -16.66 9.18 0.33
N LEU A 161 -17.00 8.32 1.29
CA LEU A 161 -17.90 7.18 1.04
C LEU A 161 -19.31 7.64 0.63
N ARG A 162 -19.80 8.75 1.20
CA ARG A 162 -21.09 9.35 0.81
C ARG A 162 -21.04 9.84 -0.64
N GLN A 163 -20.01 10.57 -1.02
CA GLN A 163 -19.82 11.03 -2.40
C GLN A 163 -19.72 9.86 -3.38
N ALA A 164 -19.06 8.77 -2.98
CA ALA A 164 -18.95 7.57 -3.79
C ALA A 164 -20.32 6.90 -4.00
N ALA A 165 -21.12 6.75 -2.94
CA ALA A 165 -22.46 6.20 -3.01
C ALA A 165 -23.37 7.07 -3.89
N ASP A 166 -23.33 8.40 -3.74
CA ASP A 166 -24.09 9.37 -4.56
C ASP A 166 -23.69 9.32 -6.05
N ALA A 167 -22.42 9.00 -6.32
CA ALA A 167 -21.90 8.77 -7.67
C ALA A 167 -22.24 7.37 -8.22
N GLY A 168 -22.94 6.53 -7.46
CA GLY A 168 -23.34 5.17 -7.86
C GLY A 168 -22.21 4.14 -7.81
N LEU A 169 -21.11 4.42 -7.12
CA LEU A 169 -20.03 3.44 -6.92
C LEU A 169 -20.46 2.42 -5.86
N PRO A 170 -20.32 1.11 -6.12
CA PRO A 170 -20.53 0.09 -5.09
C PRO A 170 -19.59 0.29 -3.90
N VAL A 171 -20.13 0.32 -2.68
CA VAL A 171 -19.35 0.38 -1.45
C VAL A 171 -19.61 -0.87 -0.62
N CYS A 172 -18.59 -1.68 -0.40
CA CYS A 172 -18.64 -2.94 0.32
C CYS A 172 -17.79 -2.87 1.60
N GLY A 173 -18.35 -3.24 2.75
CA GLY A 173 -17.62 -3.30 4.01
C GLY A 173 -17.16 -4.71 4.36
N THR A 174 -16.03 -4.82 5.10
CA THR A 174 -15.57 -6.08 5.69
C THR A 174 -16.06 -6.18 7.13
N PHE A 175 -17.03 -7.08 7.41
CA PHE A 175 -17.64 -7.24 8.73
C PHE A 175 -17.36 -8.64 9.29
N LEU A 176 -17.45 -8.79 10.62
CA LEU A 176 -17.35 -10.10 11.28
C LEU A 176 -18.55 -11.00 10.95
N GLU A 177 -19.72 -10.39 10.80
CA GLU A 177 -20.96 -11.05 10.40
C GLU A 177 -21.32 -10.62 8.99
N GLY A 178 -21.51 -11.57 8.09
CA GLY A 178 -21.83 -11.29 6.70
C GLY A 178 -21.79 -12.54 5.83
N GLU A 179 -22.03 -12.35 4.54
CA GLU A 179 -21.95 -13.43 3.57
C GLU A 179 -20.51 -13.82 3.28
N ASN A 180 -20.27 -15.12 3.08
CA ASN A 180 -18.93 -15.59 2.75
C ASN A 180 -18.49 -15.06 1.38
N ILE A 181 -17.36 -14.39 1.32
CA ILE A 181 -16.78 -13.82 0.08
C ILE A 181 -16.68 -14.83 -1.08
N TYR A 182 -16.51 -16.10 -0.77
CA TYR A 182 -16.42 -17.17 -1.79
C TYR A 182 -17.76 -17.52 -2.44
N GLY A 183 -18.87 -17.17 -1.79
CA GLY A 183 -20.24 -17.33 -2.32
C GLY A 183 -20.84 -16.04 -2.86
N ALA A 184 -20.27 -14.89 -2.50
CA ALA A 184 -20.79 -13.58 -2.84
C ALA A 184 -20.49 -13.20 -4.30
N SER A 185 -21.45 -12.56 -4.95
CA SER A 185 -21.24 -11.90 -6.25
C SER A 185 -20.63 -10.54 -6.01
N LEU A 186 -19.30 -10.44 -6.12
CA LEU A 186 -18.57 -9.19 -5.92
C LEU A 186 -18.58 -8.34 -7.20
N PRO A 187 -18.76 -7.01 -7.11
CA PRO A 187 -18.59 -6.14 -8.26
C PRO A 187 -17.12 -6.12 -8.70
N GLU A 188 -16.89 -6.02 -10.00
CA GLU A 188 -15.53 -5.90 -10.57
C GLU A 188 -14.86 -4.57 -10.21
N ALA A 189 -15.65 -3.56 -9.88
CA ALA A 189 -15.20 -2.22 -9.51
C ALA A 189 -16.01 -1.70 -8.31
N GLY A 190 -15.42 -0.78 -7.55
CA GLY A 190 -16.06 -0.17 -6.38
C GLY A 190 -15.08 0.04 -5.23
N ILE A 191 -15.63 0.28 -4.06
CA ILE A 191 -14.85 0.58 -2.86
C ILE A 191 -15.01 -0.55 -1.87
N VAL A 192 -13.90 -1.10 -1.38
CA VAL A 192 -13.87 -2.07 -0.28
C VAL A 192 -13.38 -1.38 0.98
N VAL A 193 -14.25 -1.28 1.98
CA VAL A 193 -13.94 -0.67 3.27
C VAL A 193 -13.38 -1.72 4.22
N MET A 194 -12.21 -1.45 4.77
CA MET A 194 -11.54 -2.25 5.80
C MET A 194 -11.39 -1.41 7.06
N GLY A 195 -11.76 -1.98 8.19
CA GLY A 195 -11.73 -1.29 9.47
C GLY A 195 -10.48 -1.55 10.30
N ASN A 196 -10.45 -0.93 11.48
CA ASN A 196 -9.45 -1.16 12.52
C ASN A 196 -9.46 -2.62 13.00
N GLU A 197 -8.30 -3.15 13.37
CA GLU A 197 -8.14 -4.55 13.79
C GLU A 197 -8.94 -4.91 15.05
N GLY A 198 -9.10 -3.97 15.97
CA GLY A 198 -9.80 -4.19 17.24
C GLY A 198 -11.24 -3.70 17.25
N ARG A 199 -11.53 -2.62 16.50
CA ARG A 199 -12.85 -1.95 16.51
C ARG A 199 -13.69 -2.22 15.28
N GLY A 200 -13.10 -2.78 14.23
CA GLY A 200 -13.76 -2.95 12.93
C GLY A 200 -13.97 -1.63 12.20
N ILE A 201 -14.96 -1.61 11.33
CA ILE A 201 -15.40 -0.42 10.59
C ILE A 201 -16.27 0.42 11.54
N SER A 202 -16.07 1.75 11.54
CA SER A 202 -16.89 2.68 12.34
C SER A 202 -18.35 2.67 11.90
N ASP A 203 -19.27 2.97 12.81
CA ASP A 203 -20.72 3.03 12.52
C ASP A 203 -21.03 3.97 11.37
N ALA A 204 -20.32 5.09 11.28
CA ALA A 204 -20.50 6.09 10.22
C ALA A 204 -20.11 5.54 8.85
N ALA A 205 -19.00 4.79 8.75
CA ALA A 205 -18.59 4.15 7.51
C ALA A 205 -19.43 2.90 7.19
N ALA A 206 -19.83 2.14 8.23
CA ALA A 206 -20.69 0.97 8.09
C ALA A 206 -22.09 1.31 7.54
N ALA A 207 -22.66 2.47 7.93
CA ALA A 207 -23.95 2.95 7.42
C ALA A 207 -23.92 3.28 5.92
N LEU A 208 -22.74 3.63 5.40
CA LEU A 208 -22.51 3.99 3.99
C LEU A 208 -21.98 2.80 3.16
N ALA A 209 -21.31 1.85 3.81
CA ALA A 209 -21.01 0.56 3.22
C ALA A 209 -22.34 -0.20 3.10
N GLY A 210 -23.08 0.11 2.05
CA GLY A 210 -24.37 -0.51 1.80
C GLY A 210 -24.23 -2.02 1.89
N ARG A 211 -25.17 -2.66 2.58
CA ARG A 211 -25.45 -4.08 2.36
C ARG A 211 -26.35 -4.14 1.11
N PRO A 212 -25.84 -4.31 -0.11
CA PRO A 212 -26.70 -4.92 -1.09
C PRO A 212 -27.15 -6.23 -0.45
N PRO A 213 -28.37 -6.73 -0.71
CA PRO A 213 -28.81 -8.01 -0.19
C PRO A 213 -27.70 -9.04 -0.51
N GLY A 214 -27.00 -9.53 0.51
CA GLY A 214 -25.91 -10.49 0.35
C GLY A 214 -24.47 -10.00 0.56
N PHE A 215 -24.18 -8.75 0.93
CA PHE A 215 -22.81 -8.25 1.07
C PHE A 215 -22.39 -7.99 2.52
N GLY A 216 -21.76 -8.98 3.12
CA GLY A 216 -20.91 -8.86 4.28
C GLY A 216 -19.70 -9.75 4.07
N ILE A 217 -18.49 -9.20 4.02
CA ILE A 217 -17.28 -10.01 4.00
C ILE A 217 -17.01 -10.43 5.45
N ALA A 218 -17.45 -11.62 5.84
CA ALA A 218 -17.16 -12.16 7.16
C ALA A 218 -15.66 -12.46 7.26
N GLN A 219 -14.96 -11.72 8.10
CA GLN A 219 -13.66 -12.16 8.63
C GLN A 219 -13.96 -13.20 9.74
N ARG A 220 -13.93 -14.48 9.45
CA ARG A 220 -13.84 -15.49 10.52
C ARG A 220 -12.45 -15.42 11.13
N GLY A 221 -12.38 -15.37 12.46
CA GLY A 221 -11.15 -15.40 13.24
C GLY A 221 -10.39 -16.73 13.22
N ASP A 222 -10.60 -17.58 12.25
CA ASP A 222 -9.97 -18.88 12.13
C ASP A 222 -8.99 -18.85 10.95
N GLY A 223 -7.74 -18.81 11.29
CA GLY A 223 -6.45 -19.02 10.65
C GLY A 223 -6.31 -19.49 9.19
N ASP A 224 -7.20 -19.17 8.29
CA ASP A 224 -7.10 -19.61 6.90
C ASP A 224 -6.72 -18.47 5.96
N GLY A 225 -5.42 -18.41 5.62
CA GLY A 225 -4.76 -17.40 4.79
C GLY A 225 -5.16 -17.36 3.31
N ASP A 226 -6.28 -17.97 2.92
CA ASP A 226 -6.68 -18.15 1.51
C ASP A 226 -7.67 -17.10 0.98
N ARG A 227 -8.03 -16.09 1.79
CA ARG A 227 -9.18 -15.22 1.53
C ARG A 227 -8.94 -14.06 0.55
N LEU A 228 -7.70 -13.68 0.32
CA LEU A 228 -7.37 -12.60 -0.63
C LEU A 228 -7.20 -13.07 -2.09
N ARG A 229 -7.35 -14.37 -2.36
CA ARG A 229 -7.16 -14.95 -3.70
C ARG A 229 -8.29 -14.69 -4.70
N ARG A 230 -9.40 -14.08 -4.31
CA ARG A 230 -10.57 -13.86 -5.16
C ARG A 230 -10.91 -12.40 -5.45
N ILE A 231 -9.98 -11.48 -5.25
CA ILE A 231 -10.12 -10.16 -5.86
C ILE A 231 -9.71 -10.35 -7.33
N PRO A 232 -10.60 -10.16 -8.30
CA PRO A 232 -10.23 -10.30 -9.71
C PRO A 232 -9.13 -9.27 -10.02
N ALA A 233 -8.04 -9.73 -10.65
CA ALA A 233 -7.02 -8.83 -11.15
C ALA A 233 -7.67 -7.87 -12.15
N ALA A 234 -7.46 -6.56 -11.97
CA ALA A 234 -7.92 -5.54 -12.91
C ALA A 234 -7.53 -5.94 -14.33
N GLY A 235 -8.51 -5.97 -15.24
CA GLY A 235 -8.40 -6.50 -16.59
C GLY A 235 -7.17 -6.01 -17.33
N LYS A 236 -6.44 -6.93 -17.92
CA LYS A 236 -5.39 -6.63 -18.88
C LYS A 236 -6.02 -5.90 -20.06
N HIS A 237 -5.55 -4.71 -20.36
CA HIS A 237 -5.83 -4.04 -21.63
C HIS A 237 -5.32 -4.94 -22.78
N ASP A 238 -6.23 -5.56 -23.52
CA ASP A 238 -5.92 -6.28 -24.75
C ASP A 238 -5.55 -5.26 -25.84
N GLY A 239 -4.24 -5.15 -26.10
CA GLY A 239 -3.72 -4.51 -27.30
C GLY A 239 -3.97 -5.43 -28.50
N HIS A 240 -4.63 -4.93 -29.55
CA HIS A 240 -4.80 -5.56 -30.84
C HIS A 240 -3.49 -6.04 -31.43
N GLY A 241 -3.46 -7.30 -31.86
CA GLY A 241 -2.37 -7.87 -32.66
C GLY A 241 -2.73 -9.20 -33.29
N THR A 242 -3.18 -9.12 -34.53
CA THR A 242 -3.15 -10.08 -35.65
C THR A 242 -2.68 -11.52 -35.43
N GLY A 243 -3.51 -12.44 -35.91
CA GLY A 243 -3.39 -13.90 -35.80
C GLY A 243 -2.16 -14.55 -36.44
N VAL A 244 -1.73 -15.62 -35.80
CA VAL A 244 -1.01 -16.75 -36.43
C VAL A 244 -1.49 -18.04 -35.78
N LYS A 245 -1.72 -19.06 -36.65
CA LYS A 245 -2.31 -20.35 -36.34
C LYS A 245 -1.47 -21.22 -35.40
N GLU A 246 -2.18 -21.92 -34.51
CA GLU A 246 -1.66 -22.95 -33.60
C GLU A 246 -1.16 -24.20 -34.33
N GLN A 247 -0.03 -24.75 -33.82
CA GLN A 247 0.29 -26.17 -33.87
C GLN A 247 0.35 -26.73 -32.46
N LYS A 248 -0.42 -27.79 -32.20
CA LYS A 248 -0.45 -28.58 -30.98
C LYS A 248 0.87 -29.30 -30.73
N THR A 249 1.42 -29.16 -29.51
CA THR A 249 2.26 -30.18 -28.91
C THR A 249 1.91 -30.34 -27.44
N GLU A 250 1.56 -31.57 -27.05
CA GLU A 250 1.31 -31.97 -25.66
C GLU A 250 2.61 -31.96 -24.85
N GLY A 251 2.57 -31.30 -23.70
CA GLY A 251 3.69 -31.28 -22.76
C GLY A 251 3.20 -31.01 -21.34
N ARG A 252 3.16 -32.08 -20.51
CA ARG A 252 2.87 -32.01 -19.07
C ARG A 252 3.79 -31.01 -18.38
N SER A 253 3.24 -29.98 -17.74
CA SER A 253 3.97 -29.15 -16.82
C SER A 253 3.28 -29.06 -15.45
N ARG A 254 4.02 -29.50 -14.44
CA ARG A 254 3.65 -29.44 -13.03
C ARG A 254 3.48 -27.99 -12.59
N LYS A 255 2.29 -27.61 -12.15
CA LYS A 255 2.02 -26.35 -11.47
C LYS A 255 2.70 -26.35 -10.10
N GLN A 256 3.79 -25.62 -9.94
CA GLN A 256 4.30 -25.23 -8.63
C GLN A 256 3.41 -24.10 -8.08
N THR A 257 2.57 -24.44 -7.13
CA THR A 257 1.78 -23.47 -6.34
C THR A 257 2.73 -22.79 -5.34
N ARG A 258 3.09 -21.53 -5.57
CA ARG A 258 3.79 -20.73 -4.57
C ARG A 258 2.79 -20.24 -3.53
N ALA A 259 2.95 -20.71 -2.31
CA ALA A 259 2.19 -20.29 -1.14
C ALA A 259 2.54 -18.82 -0.78
N ILE A 260 1.49 -18.03 -0.50
CA ILE A 260 1.61 -16.68 0.07
C ILE A 260 1.84 -16.85 1.58
N PRO A 261 2.77 -16.10 2.20
CA PRO A 261 3.01 -16.23 3.65
C PRO A 261 1.79 -15.75 4.44
N VAL A 262 1.34 -16.59 5.33
CA VAL A 262 0.29 -16.32 6.33
C VAL A 262 0.82 -15.30 7.34
N ILE A 263 0.09 -14.22 7.56
CA ILE A 263 0.37 -13.29 8.67
C ILE A 263 -0.14 -13.94 9.95
N THR A 264 0.73 -14.63 10.67
CA THR A 264 0.47 -15.13 12.02
C THR A 264 0.78 -14.01 13.01
N GLN A 265 -0.23 -13.48 13.68
CA GLN A 265 -0.03 -12.70 14.90
C GLN A 265 0.38 -13.67 16.02
N THR A 266 1.62 -13.58 16.48
CA THR A 266 2.04 -14.21 17.74
C THR A 266 1.63 -13.27 18.88
N THR A 267 0.51 -13.55 19.52
CA THR A 267 0.18 -12.99 20.82
C THR A 267 1.07 -13.67 21.85
N GLY A 268 2.21 -13.03 22.18
CA GLY A 268 3.01 -13.38 23.34
C GLY A 268 2.28 -12.92 24.60
N LYS A 269 1.66 -13.85 25.32
CA LYS A 269 1.36 -13.71 26.76
C LYS A 269 2.62 -14.05 27.53
N THR A 270 3.18 -13.11 28.23
CA THR A 270 3.69 -13.16 29.60
C THR A 270 3.92 -11.72 30.06
#